data_1fda76c11ee401ea33c47e1c84f19fcd
#
_entry.id   1fda76c11ee401ea33c47e1c84f19fcd
#
_cell.length_a   1.000
_cell.length_b   1.000
_cell.length_c   1.000
_cell.angle_alpha   90.00
_cell.angle_beta   90.00
_cell.angle_gamma   90.00
#
_symmetry.space_group_name_H-M   'P 1'
#
loop_
_entity.id
_entity.type
_entity.pdbx_description
1 polymer ?
#
loop_
_entity_poly.entity_id
_entity_poly.type
_entity_poly.pdbx_seq_one_letter_code
_entity_poly.pdbx_strand_id
1 'polypeptide(L)'
;LCQIRPEYRKLIRYSKSKSGQLRKMLAGRVTKAIYGTLLGAIQFYKKIRGVLNNMGFKTNGYDECTFNKMINGSQCTIQIHVDDLKLSFVDQGELDKIIDSLNEIFGSDGDMLTASYGKVHEYLGMTIDWSTEGVVVFTMYEYLESILEEAPSAFDGEDVTPAVKDLFTVDLKETRLDDATSDLFHRIVAMFLYVAKRARPDIQVAVAFLCKRVKCPVTGDWKKLGRLVRYVRATIHLPLIVGTDGTGNMVWSIDASFAVHMDMKSHTGYCMTMGTGSPISGSSSQKINTRSSTEAELVGVDDTIAFVEWTSLYSKEQVKEYPKDHALKD
;
A
#
# COMPACT_ATOMS: atom_id res chain seq x y z
N LEU A 1 38.19 8.18 3.32
CA LEU A 1 38.19 8.04 4.78
C LEU A 1 39.55 7.63 5.34
N CYS A 2 40.20 6.58 4.81
CA CYS A 2 41.53 6.13 5.29
C CYS A 2 42.67 7.14 5.06
N GLN A 3 42.50 8.09 4.13
CA GLN A 3 43.44 9.21 3.93
C GLN A 3 43.25 10.29 4.99
N ILE A 4 42.00 10.47 5.47
CA ILE A 4 41.65 11.49 6.45
C ILE A 4 41.89 10.97 7.88
N ARG A 5 41.61 9.68 8.15
CA ARG A 5 41.72 9.03 9.45
C ARG A 5 42.47 7.71 9.36
N PRO A 6 43.75 7.68 9.68
CA PRO A 6 44.61 6.50 9.59
C PRO A 6 44.12 5.29 10.39
N GLU A 7 43.38 5.49 11.49
CA GLU A 7 42.83 4.44 12.33
C GLU A 7 41.84 3.51 11.57
N TYR A 8 41.25 3.98 10.47
CA TYR A 8 40.36 3.16 9.65
C TYR A 8 41.08 2.15 8.77
N ARG A 9 42.44 2.26 8.64
CA ARG A 9 43.22 1.30 7.83
C ARG A 9 43.05 -0.15 8.29
N LYS A 10 42.91 -0.39 9.60
CA LYS A 10 42.66 -1.71 10.19
C LYS A 10 41.28 -2.32 9.81
N LEU A 11 40.35 -1.50 9.33
CA LEU A 11 39.02 -1.92 8.91
C LEU A 11 38.96 -2.27 7.42
N ILE A 12 40.07 -2.14 6.70
CA ILE A 12 40.13 -2.47 5.26
C ILE A 12 40.07 -3.98 5.10
N ARG A 13 39.20 -4.42 4.21
CA ARG A 13 39.07 -5.81 3.75
C ARG A 13 39.09 -5.84 2.24
N TYR A 14 39.47 -6.96 1.68
CA TYR A 14 39.48 -7.18 0.24
C TYR A 14 38.42 -8.24 -0.09
N SER A 15 37.57 -7.94 -1.06
CA SER A 15 36.55 -8.85 -1.58
C SER A 15 36.74 -9.02 -3.07
N LYS A 16 36.51 -10.23 -3.60
CA LYS A 16 36.48 -10.47 -5.04
C LYS A 16 35.08 -10.15 -5.58
N SER A 17 34.99 -9.33 -6.63
CA SER A 17 33.75 -9.13 -7.36
C SER A 17 33.36 -10.40 -8.12
N LYS A 18 32.13 -10.48 -8.63
CA LYS A 18 31.69 -11.58 -9.51
C LYS A 18 32.58 -11.74 -10.77
N SER A 19 33.23 -10.65 -11.19
CA SER A 19 34.18 -10.63 -12.30
C SER A 19 35.65 -11.00 -11.90
N GLY A 20 35.86 -11.43 -10.65
CA GLY A 20 37.17 -11.81 -10.13
C GLY A 20 38.08 -10.66 -9.70
N GLN A 21 37.69 -9.42 -9.90
CA GLN A 21 38.48 -8.24 -9.57
C GLN A 21 38.46 -7.98 -8.04
N LEU A 22 39.65 -7.80 -7.45
CA LEU A 22 39.80 -7.44 -6.05
C LEU A 22 39.29 -6.00 -5.79
N ARG A 23 38.31 -5.88 -4.92
CA ARG A 23 37.79 -4.59 -4.45
C ARG A 23 38.22 -4.36 -3.01
N LYS A 24 38.73 -3.17 -2.75
CA LYS A 24 39.07 -2.70 -1.40
C LYS A 24 37.80 -2.15 -0.76
N MET A 25 37.44 -2.72 0.39
CA MET A 25 36.24 -2.32 1.14
C MET A 25 36.62 -1.90 2.56
N LEU A 26 35.87 -0.98 3.13
CA LEU A 26 35.91 -0.67 4.54
C LEU A 26 34.87 -1.52 5.27
N ALA A 27 35.27 -2.35 6.22
CA ALA A 27 34.39 -3.18 7.02
C ALA A 27 34.44 -2.73 8.49
N GLY A 28 33.31 -2.42 9.06
CA GLY A 28 33.16 -2.03 10.46
C GLY A 28 32.05 -2.83 11.13
N ARG A 29 32.18 -3.05 12.44
CA ARG A 29 31.08 -3.60 13.24
C ARG A 29 30.07 -2.49 13.56
N VAL A 30 28.83 -2.72 13.19
CA VAL A 30 27.72 -1.83 13.52
C VAL A 30 27.33 -2.06 14.98
N THR A 31 27.31 -1.00 15.78
CA THR A 31 26.96 -1.05 17.22
C THR A 31 25.57 -0.50 17.53
N LYS A 32 24.95 0.22 16.55
CA LYS A 32 23.58 0.72 16.63
C LYS A 32 22.82 0.31 15.38
N ALA A 33 21.49 0.29 15.44
CA ALA A 33 20.65 0.08 14.27
C ALA A 33 20.95 1.13 13.19
N ILE A 34 21.05 0.67 11.93
CA ILE A 34 21.20 1.59 10.79
C ILE A 34 19.81 1.74 10.17
N TYR A 35 19.39 2.99 9.98
CA TYR A 35 18.17 3.33 9.24
C TYR A 35 18.19 2.71 7.82
N GLY A 36 17.03 2.25 7.35
CA GLY A 36 16.89 1.59 6.05
C GLY A 36 17.31 0.10 6.01
N THR A 37 17.71 -0.50 7.16
CA THR A 37 17.97 -1.94 7.26
C THR A 37 16.78 -2.68 7.88
N LEU A 38 16.51 -3.92 7.42
CA LEU A 38 15.49 -4.78 8.00
C LEU A 38 15.66 -4.97 9.52
N LEU A 39 16.91 -5.15 9.98
CA LEU A 39 17.20 -5.28 11.41
C LEU A 39 16.86 -4.00 12.18
N GLY A 40 17.14 -2.83 11.60
CA GLY A 40 16.77 -1.55 12.17
C GLY A 40 15.26 -1.41 12.34
N ALA A 41 14.49 -1.75 11.32
CA ALA A 41 13.03 -1.72 11.35
C ALA A 41 12.44 -2.67 12.40
N ILE A 42 12.96 -3.91 12.49
CA ILE A 42 12.52 -4.89 13.50
C ILE A 42 12.82 -4.39 14.92
N GLN A 43 14.01 -3.81 15.14
CA GLN A 43 14.39 -3.29 16.47
C GLN A 43 13.54 -2.08 16.88
N PHE A 44 13.26 -1.18 15.92
CA PHE A 44 12.36 -0.04 16.16
C PHE A 44 10.95 -0.54 16.52
N TYR A 45 10.37 -1.43 15.70
CA TYR A 45 9.06 -2.01 15.96
C TYR A 45 8.97 -2.66 17.35
N LYS A 46 9.96 -3.49 17.74
CA LYS A 46 9.99 -4.09 19.08
C LYS A 46 10.03 -3.06 20.20
N LYS A 47 10.79 -1.97 20.01
CA LYS A 47 10.89 -0.90 21.00
C LYS A 47 9.56 -0.17 21.14
N ILE A 48 8.96 0.28 20.04
CA ILE A 48 7.69 1.03 20.08
C ILE A 48 6.54 0.18 20.59
N ARG A 49 6.44 -1.11 20.17
CA ARG A 49 5.47 -2.06 20.73
C ARG A 49 5.60 -2.20 22.25
N GLY A 50 6.82 -2.30 22.76
CA GLY A 50 7.08 -2.36 24.21
C GLY A 50 6.62 -1.09 24.93
N VAL A 51 6.90 0.07 24.35
CA VAL A 51 6.47 1.37 24.89
C VAL A 51 4.95 1.48 24.94
N LEU A 52 4.27 1.19 23.83
CA LEU A 52 2.80 1.24 23.76
C LEU A 52 2.15 0.25 24.73
N ASN A 53 2.68 -0.97 24.85
CA ASN A 53 2.18 -1.94 25.84
C ASN A 53 2.34 -1.43 27.28
N ASN A 54 3.47 -0.79 27.61
CA ASN A 54 3.68 -0.17 28.94
C ASN A 54 2.73 1.02 29.18
N MET A 55 2.31 1.73 28.13
CA MET A 55 1.28 2.77 28.19
C MET A 55 -0.15 2.19 28.32
N GLY A 56 -0.30 0.85 28.29
CA GLY A 56 -1.56 0.13 28.45
C GLY A 56 -2.31 -0.12 27.15
N PHE A 57 -1.69 0.12 25.99
CA PHE A 57 -2.26 -0.30 24.71
C PHE A 57 -2.12 -1.82 24.52
N LYS A 58 -3.12 -2.43 23.92
CA LYS A 58 -3.12 -3.83 23.51
C LYS A 58 -2.95 -3.94 22.00
N THR A 59 -2.06 -4.82 21.55
CA THR A 59 -1.89 -5.14 20.14
C THR A 59 -3.13 -5.89 19.63
N ASN A 60 -3.64 -5.55 18.45
CA ASN A 60 -4.70 -6.30 17.78
C ASN A 60 -4.17 -7.71 17.39
N GLY A 61 -4.97 -8.75 17.59
CA GLY A 61 -4.57 -10.14 17.32
C GLY A 61 -4.44 -10.48 15.83
N TYR A 62 -5.02 -9.67 14.95
CA TYR A 62 -5.02 -9.88 13.49
C TYR A 62 -4.17 -8.87 12.72
N ASP A 63 -3.74 -7.78 13.37
CA ASP A 63 -2.79 -6.81 12.83
C ASP A 63 -1.85 -6.32 13.94
N GLU A 64 -0.63 -6.81 13.92
CA GLU A 64 0.39 -6.45 14.92
C GLU A 64 0.79 -4.97 14.88
N CYS A 65 0.45 -4.23 13.83
CA CYS A 65 0.70 -2.79 13.70
C CYS A 65 -0.45 -1.92 14.24
N THR A 66 -1.53 -2.51 14.74
CA THR A 66 -2.68 -1.83 15.33
C THR A 66 -2.71 -2.05 16.83
N PHE A 67 -2.84 -0.95 17.59
CA PHE A 67 -2.85 -0.92 19.05
C PHE A 67 -4.07 -0.18 19.56
N ASN A 68 -4.78 -0.75 20.53
CA ASN A 68 -6.00 -0.20 21.08
C ASN A 68 -5.91 -0.01 22.59
N LYS A 69 -6.51 1.05 23.11
CA LYS A 69 -6.66 1.31 24.55
C LYS A 69 -7.97 2.03 24.80
N MET A 70 -8.73 1.57 25.80
CA MET A 70 -9.89 2.31 26.28
C MET A 70 -9.43 3.45 27.21
N ILE A 71 -9.88 4.66 26.93
CA ILE A 71 -9.63 5.87 27.72
C ILE A 71 -10.98 6.57 27.91
N ASN A 72 -11.42 6.72 29.15
CA ASN A 72 -12.69 7.39 29.51
C ASN A 72 -13.92 6.84 28.75
N GLY A 73 -13.97 5.52 28.51
CA GLY A 73 -15.08 4.87 27.80
C GLY A 73 -15.06 4.96 26.28
N SER A 74 -14.00 5.54 25.69
CA SER A 74 -13.81 5.62 24.24
C SER A 74 -12.51 4.92 23.84
N GLN A 75 -12.51 4.26 22.67
CA GLN A 75 -11.33 3.58 22.15
C GLN A 75 -10.37 4.57 21.51
N CYS A 76 -9.12 4.57 21.96
CA CYS A 76 -7.99 5.18 21.28
C CYS A 76 -7.25 4.11 20.47
N THR A 77 -7.06 4.36 19.18
CA THR A 77 -6.36 3.46 18.27
C THR A 77 -5.09 4.12 17.73
N ILE A 78 -3.99 3.38 17.77
CA ILE A 78 -2.71 3.76 17.14
C ILE A 78 -2.36 2.74 16.09
N GLN A 79 -2.11 3.20 14.87
CA GLN A 79 -1.58 2.41 13.76
C GLN A 79 -0.14 2.81 13.47
N ILE A 80 0.72 1.81 13.27
CA ILE A 80 2.14 2.01 12.96
C ILE A 80 2.42 1.57 11.53
N HIS A 81 3.10 2.41 10.78
CA HIS A 81 3.68 2.04 9.49
C HIS A 81 5.14 2.50 9.43
N VAL A 82 6.06 1.58 9.69
CA VAL A 82 7.50 1.82 9.81
C VAL A 82 7.78 2.85 10.91
N ASP A 83 7.99 4.11 10.57
CA ASP A 83 8.24 5.27 11.45
C ASP A 83 7.03 6.22 11.57
N ASP A 84 6.02 6.06 10.72
CA ASP A 84 4.78 6.85 10.78
C ASP A 84 3.77 6.26 11.77
N LEU A 85 3.15 7.14 12.56
CA LEU A 85 2.09 6.80 13.49
C LEU A 85 0.81 7.54 13.11
N LYS A 86 -0.31 6.82 13.06
CA LYS A 86 -1.64 7.41 12.95
C LYS A 86 -2.40 7.16 14.24
N LEU A 87 -2.76 8.25 14.94
CA LEU A 87 -3.51 8.21 16.17
C LEU A 87 -4.96 8.63 15.91
N SER A 88 -5.93 7.89 16.47
CA SER A 88 -7.35 8.19 16.34
C SER A 88 -8.00 8.13 17.72
N PHE A 89 -8.53 9.27 18.19
CA PHE A 89 -9.24 9.37 19.45
C PHE A 89 -10.17 10.60 19.45
N VAL A 90 -11.17 10.59 20.32
CA VAL A 90 -12.17 11.67 20.43
C VAL A 90 -11.69 12.87 21.26
N ASP A 91 -10.69 12.69 22.13
CA ASP A 91 -10.17 13.72 23.03
C ASP A 91 -8.75 14.13 22.64
N GLN A 92 -8.61 15.37 22.17
CA GLN A 92 -7.33 15.96 21.76
C GLN A 92 -6.32 16.02 22.91
N GLY A 93 -6.76 16.38 24.11
CA GLY A 93 -5.86 16.51 25.26
C GLY A 93 -5.25 15.18 25.70
N GLU A 94 -5.96 14.07 25.51
CA GLU A 94 -5.39 12.73 25.73
C GLU A 94 -4.43 12.32 24.63
N LEU A 95 -4.69 12.72 23.36
CA LEU A 95 -3.73 12.52 22.28
C LEU A 95 -2.41 13.26 22.55
N ASP A 96 -2.49 14.51 22.99
CA ASP A 96 -1.31 15.32 23.34
C ASP A 96 -0.45 14.64 24.42
N LYS A 97 -1.07 14.10 25.47
CA LYS A 97 -0.36 13.34 26.52
C LYS A 97 0.34 12.09 25.98
N ILE A 98 -0.28 11.42 25.02
CA ILE A 98 0.33 10.23 24.37
C ILE A 98 1.55 10.68 23.55
N ILE A 99 1.42 11.76 22.77
CA ILE A 99 2.50 12.31 21.95
C ILE A 99 3.65 12.80 22.84
N ASP A 100 3.37 13.48 23.94
CA ASP A 100 4.38 13.94 24.90
C ASP A 100 5.14 12.74 25.50
N SER A 101 4.43 11.69 25.91
CA SER A 101 5.05 10.47 26.42
C SER A 101 5.92 9.76 25.38
N LEU A 102 5.53 9.78 24.10
CA LEU A 102 6.36 9.26 23.01
C LEU A 102 7.59 10.15 22.77
N ASN A 103 7.43 11.48 22.86
CA ASN A 103 8.54 12.42 22.74
C ASN A 103 9.59 12.26 23.86
N GLU A 104 9.17 11.97 25.10
CA GLU A 104 10.10 11.68 26.21
C GLU A 104 11.00 10.45 25.92
N ILE A 105 10.49 9.49 25.13
CA ILE A 105 11.20 8.22 24.89
C ILE A 105 11.97 8.21 23.56
N PHE A 106 11.40 8.82 22.52
CA PHE A 106 11.93 8.78 21.15
C PHE A 106 12.49 10.12 20.68
N GLY A 107 12.06 11.23 21.27
CA GLY A 107 12.60 12.56 21.01
C GLY A 107 14.03 12.69 21.52
N SER A 108 14.79 13.57 20.90
CA SER A 108 16.12 14.00 21.35
C SER A 108 16.19 15.53 21.29
N ASP A 109 17.18 16.13 21.97
CA ASP A 109 17.36 17.59 21.98
C ASP A 109 17.38 18.15 20.54
N GLY A 110 16.30 18.85 20.16
CA GLY A 110 16.14 19.45 18.84
C GLY A 110 15.48 18.57 17.77
N ASP A 111 15.09 17.33 18.09
CA ASP A 111 14.48 16.39 17.14
C ASP A 111 13.25 15.69 17.76
N MET A 112 12.17 16.45 17.88
CA MET A 112 10.87 15.98 18.42
C MET A 112 10.02 15.35 17.33
N LEU A 113 9.05 14.51 17.75
CA LEU A 113 8.06 13.95 16.84
C LEU A 113 7.23 15.08 16.20
N THR A 114 7.12 15.07 14.89
CA THR A 114 6.25 16.00 14.17
C THR A 114 4.83 15.46 14.22
N ALA A 115 3.89 16.25 14.74
CA ALA A 115 2.47 15.91 14.79
C ALA A 115 1.64 16.85 13.94
N SER A 116 0.70 16.32 13.17
CA SER A 116 -0.32 17.07 12.44
C SER A 116 -1.71 16.78 13.00
N TYR A 117 -2.53 17.82 13.12
CA TYR A 117 -3.87 17.77 13.71
C TYR A 117 -4.92 18.28 12.70
N GLY A 118 -6.17 17.94 12.94
CA GLY A 118 -7.30 18.41 12.15
C GLY A 118 -8.04 17.30 11.40
N LYS A 119 -8.74 17.68 10.36
CA LYS A 119 -9.57 16.75 9.56
C LYS A 119 -8.89 16.29 8.27
N VAL A 120 -7.81 16.91 7.87
CA VAL A 120 -7.07 16.59 6.64
C VAL A 120 -5.65 16.22 7.02
N HIS A 121 -5.19 15.05 6.59
CA HIS A 121 -3.87 14.52 6.92
C HIS A 121 -3.19 13.95 5.69
N GLU A 122 -1.89 14.17 5.60
CA GLU A 122 -1.02 13.43 4.68
C GLU A 122 -0.50 12.17 5.38
N TYR A 123 -0.77 10.99 4.79
CA TYR A 123 -0.34 9.71 5.34
C TYR A 123 -0.04 8.72 4.22
N LEU A 124 1.16 8.20 4.17
CA LEU A 124 1.62 7.24 3.16
C LEU A 124 1.41 7.72 1.71
N GLY A 125 1.64 9.01 1.47
CA GLY A 125 1.44 9.63 0.15
C GLY A 125 -0.03 9.75 -0.27
N MET A 126 -0.94 9.60 0.68
CA MET A 126 -2.37 9.88 0.51
C MET A 126 -2.75 11.12 1.30
N THR A 127 -3.57 11.98 0.73
CA THR A 127 -4.35 12.95 1.50
C THR A 127 -5.63 12.26 1.96
N ILE A 128 -5.85 12.23 3.27
CA ILE A 128 -7.03 11.64 3.91
C ILE A 128 -7.84 12.77 4.52
N ASP A 129 -9.07 12.97 4.04
CA ASP A 129 -9.93 14.08 4.45
C ASP A 129 -11.23 13.58 5.10
N TRP A 130 -11.45 13.95 6.38
CA TRP A 130 -12.65 13.71 7.18
C TRP A 130 -13.53 14.96 7.32
N SER A 131 -13.37 15.97 6.47
CA SER A 131 -14.14 17.23 6.58
C SER A 131 -15.64 17.04 6.34
N THR A 132 -16.00 16.04 5.52
CA THR A 132 -17.40 15.70 5.22
C THR A 132 -17.88 14.62 6.19
N GLU A 133 -18.99 14.89 6.88
CA GLU A 133 -19.59 13.96 7.84
C GLU A 133 -20.02 12.65 7.15
N GLY A 134 -19.73 11.50 7.79
CA GLY A 134 -20.14 10.18 7.33
C GLY A 134 -19.27 9.58 6.23
N VAL A 135 -18.31 10.32 5.69
CA VAL A 135 -17.40 9.82 4.65
C VAL A 135 -15.95 10.23 4.90
N VAL A 136 -15.05 9.46 4.35
CA VAL A 136 -13.62 9.77 4.26
C VAL A 136 -13.24 9.83 2.80
N VAL A 137 -12.52 10.88 2.42
CA VAL A 137 -12.07 11.11 1.05
C VAL A 137 -10.58 10.85 0.97
N PHE A 138 -10.17 9.98 0.05
CA PHE A 138 -8.77 9.67 -0.22
C PHE A 138 -8.36 10.21 -1.58
N THR A 139 -7.27 10.96 -1.63
CA THR A 139 -6.65 11.41 -2.87
C THR A 139 -5.15 11.13 -2.85
N MET A 140 -4.52 11.10 -4.03
CA MET A 140 -3.07 10.97 -4.21
C MET A 140 -2.60 11.91 -5.33
N TYR A 141 -3.07 13.14 -5.31
CA TYR A 141 -2.87 14.09 -6.40
C TYR A 141 -1.38 14.30 -6.71
N GLU A 142 -0.58 14.70 -5.74
CA GLU A 142 0.85 14.96 -5.92
C GLU A 142 1.62 13.73 -6.42
N TYR A 143 1.26 12.55 -5.91
CA TYR A 143 1.88 11.30 -6.38
C TYR A 143 1.48 10.99 -7.82
N LEU A 144 0.23 11.24 -8.20
CA LEU A 144 -0.23 11.09 -9.58
C LEU A 144 0.47 12.08 -10.52
N GLU A 145 0.65 13.33 -10.10
CA GLU A 145 1.44 14.32 -10.87
C GLU A 145 2.87 13.81 -11.11
N SER A 146 3.54 13.26 -10.10
CA SER A 146 4.88 12.70 -10.26
C SER A 146 4.95 11.55 -11.28
N ILE A 147 3.88 10.75 -11.39
CA ILE A 147 3.77 9.71 -12.44
C ILE A 147 3.63 10.33 -13.83
N LEU A 148 2.82 11.39 -13.95
CA LEU A 148 2.60 12.07 -15.22
C LEU A 148 3.85 12.83 -15.71
N GLU A 149 4.64 13.37 -14.79
CA GLU A 149 5.94 14.00 -15.09
C GLU A 149 6.99 12.97 -15.55
N GLU A 150 6.98 11.77 -14.99
CA GLU A 150 7.86 10.67 -15.37
C GLU A 150 7.48 10.08 -16.75
N ALA A 151 6.20 10.22 -17.14
CA ALA A 151 5.68 9.65 -18.38
C ALA A 151 6.22 10.40 -19.60
N PRO A 152 6.59 9.67 -20.67
CA PRO A 152 7.09 10.32 -21.88
C PRO A 152 6.00 11.13 -22.60
N SER A 153 6.40 12.21 -23.30
CA SER A 153 5.50 13.06 -24.09
C SER A 153 4.70 12.29 -25.16
N ALA A 154 5.18 11.12 -25.58
CA ALA A 154 4.42 10.21 -26.46
C ALA A 154 3.09 9.74 -25.84
N PHE A 155 2.90 9.90 -24.53
CA PHE A 155 1.67 9.59 -23.79
C PHE A 155 0.81 10.82 -23.50
N ASP A 156 1.07 11.94 -24.16
CA ASP A 156 0.23 13.13 -24.04
C ASP A 156 -1.17 12.88 -24.59
N GLY A 157 -2.14 13.69 -24.12
CA GLY A 157 -3.56 13.55 -24.42
C GLY A 157 -4.37 12.93 -23.29
N GLU A 158 -5.63 12.64 -23.58
CA GLU A 158 -6.61 12.12 -22.61
C GLU A 158 -7.33 10.88 -23.16
N ASP A 159 -7.73 10.01 -22.27
CA ASP A 159 -8.58 8.84 -22.54
C ASP A 159 -9.70 8.76 -21.50
N VAL A 160 -10.86 8.23 -21.90
CA VAL A 160 -12.04 8.12 -21.03
C VAL A 160 -12.13 6.81 -20.24
N THR A 161 -11.25 5.83 -20.54
CA THR A 161 -11.18 4.54 -19.85
C THR A 161 -9.76 4.07 -19.70
N PRO A 162 -9.42 3.41 -18.56
CA PRO A 162 -8.03 2.96 -18.29
C PRO A 162 -7.60 1.80 -19.20
N ALA A 163 -8.56 1.09 -19.77
CA ALA A 163 -8.34 -0.04 -20.68
C ALA A 163 -9.49 -0.18 -21.66
N VAL A 164 -9.27 -0.94 -22.72
CA VAL A 164 -10.28 -1.39 -23.68
C VAL A 164 -10.40 -2.91 -23.63
N LYS A 165 -11.41 -3.46 -24.32
CA LYS A 165 -11.75 -4.89 -24.26
C LYS A 165 -10.63 -5.86 -24.67
N ASP A 166 -9.62 -5.39 -25.38
CA ASP A 166 -8.42 -6.16 -25.77
C ASP A 166 -7.27 -6.08 -24.74
N LEU A 167 -7.54 -5.60 -23.53
CA LEU A 167 -6.53 -5.45 -22.48
C LEU A 167 -5.68 -6.72 -22.29
N PHE A 168 -6.32 -7.88 -22.22
CA PHE A 168 -5.64 -9.17 -21.97
C PHE A 168 -5.03 -9.80 -23.24
N THR A 169 -5.28 -9.23 -24.42
CA THR A 169 -4.73 -9.73 -25.68
C THR A 169 -3.26 -9.38 -25.80
N VAL A 170 -2.41 -10.36 -26.10
CA VAL A 170 -0.98 -10.21 -26.35
C VAL A 170 -0.64 -10.76 -27.70
N ASP A 171 -0.08 -9.94 -28.59
CA ASP A 171 0.46 -10.41 -29.86
C ASP A 171 1.94 -10.80 -29.68
N LEU A 172 2.23 -12.09 -29.88
CA LEU A 172 3.59 -12.64 -29.76
C LEU A 172 4.55 -12.18 -30.88
N LYS A 173 4.02 -11.55 -31.94
CA LYS A 173 4.83 -11.02 -33.05
C LYS A 173 5.29 -9.58 -32.81
N GLU A 174 4.76 -8.93 -31.76
CA GLU A 174 5.17 -7.56 -31.44
C GLU A 174 6.62 -7.48 -30.97
N THR A 175 7.24 -6.36 -31.32
CA THR A 175 8.62 -6.11 -30.95
C THR A 175 8.77 -5.88 -29.46
N ARG A 176 9.74 -6.55 -28.84
CA ARG A 176 10.13 -6.32 -27.46
C ARG A 176 10.67 -4.90 -27.30
N LEU A 177 10.36 -4.25 -26.19
CA LEU A 177 10.94 -2.96 -25.85
C LEU A 177 12.45 -3.09 -25.59
N ASP A 178 13.21 -2.06 -25.91
CA ASP A 178 14.62 -1.95 -25.49
C ASP A 178 14.74 -1.84 -23.95
N ASP A 179 15.96 -2.02 -23.45
CA ASP A 179 16.20 -2.09 -22.01
C ASP A 179 15.81 -0.79 -21.29
N ALA A 180 16.12 0.38 -21.85
CA ALA A 180 15.79 1.67 -21.23
C ALA A 180 14.26 1.91 -21.16
N THR A 181 13.55 1.60 -22.25
CA THR A 181 12.08 1.70 -22.30
C THR A 181 11.44 0.64 -21.40
N SER A 182 12.01 -0.57 -21.28
CA SER A 182 11.55 -1.61 -20.37
C SER A 182 11.70 -1.20 -18.90
N ASP A 183 12.79 -0.56 -18.53
CA ASP A 183 13.02 -0.06 -17.18
C ASP A 183 12.04 1.06 -16.84
N LEU A 184 11.78 1.98 -17.77
CA LEU A 184 10.77 3.03 -17.60
C LEU A 184 9.37 2.44 -17.48
N PHE A 185 9.01 1.47 -18.33
CA PHE A 185 7.75 0.73 -18.25
C PHE A 185 7.55 0.11 -16.86
N HIS A 186 8.56 -0.61 -16.36
CA HIS A 186 8.51 -1.24 -15.04
C HIS A 186 8.30 -0.21 -13.93
N ARG A 187 9.03 0.90 -13.97
CA ARG A 187 8.96 1.96 -12.98
C ARG A 187 7.56 2.60 -12.92
N ILE A 188 7.01 3.02 -14.07
CA ILE A 188 5.68 3.65 -14.13
C ILE A 188 4.59 2.66 -13.69
N VAL A 189 4.66 1.37 -14.12
CA VAL A 189 3.70 0.35 -13.70
C VAL A 189 3.77 0.11 -12.18
N ALA A 190 4.96 0.11 -11.58
CA ALA A 190 5.14 -0.04 -10.14
C ALA A 190 4.55 1.17 -9.37
N MET A 191 4.72 2.38 -9.88
CA MET A 191 4.09 3.58 -9.31
C MET A 191 2.56 3.51 -9.40
N PHE A 192 2.01 3.08 -10.53
CA PHE A 192 0.55 2.87 -10.65
C PHE A 192 0.04 1.76 -9.74
N LEU A 193 0.79 0.69 -9.51
CA LEU A 193 0.40 -0.35 -8.56
C LEU A 193 0.26 0.21 -7.13
N TYR A 194 1.13 1.13 -6.74
CA TYR A 194 1.06 1.79 -5.45
C TYR A 194 -0.24 2.61 -5.29
N VAL A 195 -0.59 3.39 -6.30
CA VAL A 195 -1.80 4.22 -6.33
C VAL A 195 -3.07 3.37 -6.42
N ALA A 196 -3.09 2.37 -7.30
CA ALA A 196 -4.24 1.48 -7.50
C ALA A 196 -4.68 0.78 -6.22
N LYS A 197 -3.72 0.44 -5.35
CA LYS A 197 -3.98 -0.22 -4.06
C LYS A 197 -4.47 0.72 -2.95
N ARG A 198 -4.45 2.04 -3.16
CA ARG A 198 -4.74 3.04 -2.12
C ARG A 198 -5.92 3.95 -2.44
N ALA A 199 -5.88 4.63 -3.56
CA ALA A 199 -6.85 5.68 -3.88
C ALA A 199 -7.52 5.53 -5.24
N ARG A 200 -7.03 4.64 -6.13
CA ARG A 200 -7.54 4.50 -7.50
C ARG A 200 -7.88 3.04 -7.84
N PRO A 201 -8.90 2.46 -7.21
CA PRO A 201 -9.34 1.09 -7.53
C PRO A 201 -9.82 0.92 -8.97
N ASP A 202 -10.24 1.98 -9.63
CA ASP A 202 -10.70 2.04 -11.02
C ASP A 202 -9.63 1.62 -12.04
N ILE A 203 -8.34 1.77 -11.71
CA ILE A 203 -7.24 1.35 -12.61
C ILE A 203 -6.69 -0.04 -12.29
N GLN A 204 -7.18 -0.73 -11.27
CA GLN A 204 -6.58 -1.99 -10.77
C GLN A 204 -6.47 -3.08 -11.83
N VAL A 205 -7.48 -3.26 -12.67
CA VAL A 205 -7.49 -4.30 -13.71
C VAL A 205 -6.38 -4.06 -14.74
N ALA A 206 -6.27 -2.82 -15.23
CA ALA A 206 -5.22 -2.44 -16.18
C ALA A 206 -3.83 -2.62 -15.59
N VAL A 207 -3.62 -2.15 -14.35
CA VAL A 207 -2.35 -2.26 -13.63
C VAL A 207 -2.00 -3.72 -13.35
N ALA A 208 -2.96 -4.56 -12.93
CA ALA A 208 -2.73 -5.99 -12.69
C ALA A 208 -2.25 -6.72 -13.95
N PHE A 209 -2.84 -6.40 -15.11
CA PHE A 209 -2.36 -6.93 -16.40
C PHE A 209 -0.93 -6.46 -16.70
N LEU A 210 -0.67 -5.14 -16.63
CA LEU A 210 0.64 -4.58 -16.94
C LEU A 210 1.74 -5.10 -16.01
N CYS A 211 1.44 -5.35 -14.73
CA CYS A 211 2.37 -5.99 -13.79
C CYS A 211 2.84 -7.38 -14.25
N LYS A 212 2.00 -8.17 -14.92
CA LYS A 212 2.43 -9.47 -15.50
C LYS A 212 3.40 -9.29 -16.67
N ARG A 213 3.45 -8.10 -17.28
CA ARG A 213 4.23 -7.82 -18.49
C ARG A 213 5.62 -7.24 -18.20
N VAL A 214 5.90 -6.78 -16.99
CA VAL A 214 7.15 -6.03 -16.63
C VAL A 214 8.45 -6.76 -16.94
N LYS A 215 8.46 -8.10 -16.98
CA LYS A 215 9.67 -8.88 -17.27
C LYS A 215 10.05 -8.87 -18.76
N CYS A 216 9.08 -8.72 -19.63
CA CYS A 216 9.25 -8.87 -21.06
C CYS A 216 8.19 -8.04 -21.82
N PRO A 217 8.16 -6.71 -21.65
CA PRO A 217 7.17 -5.86 -22.27
C PRO A 217 7.40 -5.73 -23.77
N VAL A 218 6.29 -5.63 -24.51
CA VAL A 218 6.27 -5.44 -25.97
C VAL A 218 5.63 -4.11 -26.33
N THR A 219 5.68 -3.74 -27.61
CA THR A 219 5.12 -2.46 -28.10
C THR A 219 3.61 -2.30 -27.81
N GLY A 220 2.84 -3.40 -27.82
CA GLY A 220 1.43 -3.37 -27.39
C GLY A 220 1.23 -3.09 -25.91
N ASP A 221 2.10 -3.62 -25.06
CA ASP A 221 2.06 -3.31 -23.62
C ASP A 221 2.35 -1.82 -23.38
N TRP A 222 3.29 -1.24 -24.15
CA TRP A 222 3.61 0.19 -24.12
C TRP A 222 2.42 1.07 -24.49
N LYS A 223 1.67 0.69 -25.53
CA LYS A 223 0.44 1.40 -25.93
C LYS A 223 -0.64 1.34 -24.86
N LYS A 224 -0.78 0.18 -24.18
CA LYS A 224 -1.72 0.01 -23.06
C LYS A 224 -1.33 0.86 -21.87
N LEU A 225 -0.02 0.94 -21.54
CA LEU A 225 0.47 1.86 -20.51
C LEU A 225 0.19 3.31 -20.88
N GLY A 226 0.43 3.71 -22.12
CA GLY A 226 0.11 5.07 -22.61
C GLY A 226 -1.37 5.41 -22.46
N ARG A 227 -2.28 4.46 -22.75
CA ARG A 227 -3.71 4.66 -22.48
C ARG A 227 -4.01 4.89 -21.01
N LEU A 228 -3.43 4.07 -20.13
CA LEU A 228 -3.59 4.23 -18.68
C LEU A 228 -3.11 5.60 -18.20
N VAL A 229 -1.96 6.07 -18.68
CA VAL A 229 -1.42 7.41 -18.36
C VAL A 229 -2.39 8.51 -18.80
N ARG A 230 -2.93 8.44 -20.03
CA ARG A 230 -3.89 9.43 -20.53
C ARG A 230 -5.22 9.43 -19.77
N TYR A 231 -5.70 8.25 -19.39
CA TYR A 231 -6.89 8.13 -18.52
C TYR A 231 -6.65 8.78 -17.15
N VAL A 232 -5.51 8.51 -16.52
CA VAL A 232 -5.17 9.10 -15.23
C VAL A 232 -5.01 10.61 -15.33
N ARG A 233 -4.44 11.12 -16.43
CA ARG A 233 -4.36 12.57 -16.68
C ARG A 233 -5.74 13.21 -16.75
N ALA A 234 -6.68 12.61 -17.48
CA ALA A 234 -8.06 13.09 -17.59
C ALA A 234 -8.84 13.02 -16.27
N THR A 235 -8.42 12.14 -15.35
CA THR A 235 -9.13 11.84 -14.10
C THR A 235 -8.28 12.04 -12.85
N ILE A 236 -7.28 12.92 -12.92
CA ILE A 236 -6.30 13.11 -11.84
C ILE A 236 -6.93 13.52 -10.51
N HIS A 237 -8.05 14.27 -10.58
CA HIS A 237 -8.79 14.74 -9.41
C HIS A 237 -9.86 13.77 -8.90
N LEU A 238 -9.96 12.56 -9.49
CA LEU A 238 -10.96 11.59 -9.06
C LEU A 238 -10.61 11.03 -7.67
N PRO A 239 -11.41 11.30 -6.62
CA PRO A 239 -11.16 10.80 -5.28
C PRO A 239 -11.73 9.39 -5.09
N LEU A 240 -11.19 8.65 -4.13
CA LEU A 240 -11.88 7.52 -3.52
C LEU A 240 -12.67 8.02 -2.30
N ILE A 241 -13.98 7.92 -2.35
CA ILE A 241 -14.88 8.30 -1.25
C ILE A 241 -15.35 7.02 -0.57
N VAL A 242 -15.13 6.91 0.74
CA VAL A 242 -15.50 5.75 1.54
C VAL A 242 -16.41 6.20 2.68
N GLY A 243 -17.52 5.50 2.88
CA GLY A 243 -18.48 5.80 3.92
C GLY A 243 -19.21 4.55 4.38
N THR A 244 -19.91 4.67 5.52
CA THR A 244 -20.76 3.62 6.07
C THR A 244 -22.24 3.98 5.90
N ASP A 245 -23.09 2.95 5.69
CA ASP A 245 -24.55 3.08 5.72
C ASP A 245 -25.12 2.94 7.14
N GLY A 246 -24.26 2.79 8.14
CA GLY A 246 -24.64 2.62 9.54
C GLY A 246 -25.14 1.23 9.93
N THR A 247 -25.22 0.29 9.00
CA THR A 247 -25.67 -1.10 9.30
C THR A 247 -24.58 -1.94 9.97
N GLY A 248 -23.32 -1.57 9.83
CA GLY A 248 -22.15 -2.33 10.27
C GLY A 248 -21.85 -3.56 9.39
N ASN A 249 -22.57 -3.76 8.30
CA ASN A 249 -22.36 -4.88 7.40
C ASN A 249 -21.20 -4.61 6.45
N MET A 250 -20.38 -5.64 6.20
CA MET A 250 -19.37 -5.65 5.15
C MET A 250 -19.88 -6.48 3.99
N VAL A 251 -20.14 -5.85 2.86
CA VAL A 251 -20.62 -6.53 1.65
C VAL A 251 -19.44 -6.73 0.71
N TRP A 252 -19.19 -8.00 0.34
CA TRP A 252 -18.16 -8.38 -0.61
C TRP A 252 -18.77 -8.76 -1.95
N SER A 253 -18.22 -8.16 -3.00
CA SER A 253 -18.52 -8.54 -4.39
C SER A 253 -17.26 -9.17 -4.97
N ILE A 254 -17.41 -10.41 -5.47
CA ILE A 254 -16.33 -11.20 -6.07
C ILE A 254 -16.80 -11.65 -7.44
N ASP A 255 -15.97 -11.53 -8.44
CA ASP A 255 -16.28 -11.89 -9.84
C ASP A 255 -15.02 -12.44 -10.51
N ALA A 256 -15.20 -13.34 -11.48
CA ALA A 256 -14.09 -13.93 -12.21
C ALA A 256 -14.31 -14.01 -13.73
N SER A 257 -13.36 -13.52 -14.48
CA SER A 257 -13.35 -13.66 -15.95
C SER A 257 -12.59 -14.91 -16.35
N PHE A 258 -13.30 -15.87 -16.98
CA PHE A 258 -12.76 -17.17 -17.36
C PHE A 258 -11.74 -17.08 -18.49
N ALA A 259 -10.55 -17.68 -18.29
CA ALA A 259 -9.51 -17.93 -19.31
C ALA A 259 -9.09 -16.71 -20.15
N VAL A 260 -9.11 -15.51 -19.56
CA VAL A 260 -8.85 -14.25 -20.29
C VAL A 260 -7.38 -13.99 -20.57
N HIS A 261 -6.47 -14.62 -19.82
CA HIS A 261 -5.03 -14.46 -20.03
C HIS A 261 -4.50 -15.39 -21.12
N MET A 262 -3.38 -15.01 -21.74
CA MET A 262 -2.71 -15.79 -22.79
C MET A 262 -2.32 -17.21 -22.32
N ASP A 263 -2.02 -17.38 -21.04
CA ASP A 263 -1.73 -18.67 -20.39
C ASP A 263 -3.02 -19.42 -19.96
N MET A 264 -4.20 -19.00 -20.49
CA MET A 264 -5.53 -19.55 -20.18
C MET A 264 -5.92 -19.45 -18.72
N LYS A 265 -5.26 -18.61 -17.94
CA LYS A 265 -5.66 -18.32 -16.58
C LYS A 265 -6.83 -17.36 -16.54
N SER A 266 -7.70 -17.59 -15.58
CA SER A 266 -8.80 -16.69 -15.26
C SER A 266 -8.31 -15.48 -14.45
N HIS A 267 -9.15 -14.48 -14.31
CA HIS A 267 -8.84 -13.25 -13.59
C HIS A 267 -9.89 -13.00 -12.51
N THR A 268 -9.48 -12.82 -11.27
CA THR A 268 -10.36 -12.52 -10.13
C THR A 268 -10.34 -11.03 -9.83
N GLY A 269 -11.53 -10.44 -9.68
CA GLY A 269 -11.75 -9.12 -9.14
C GLY A 269 -12.59 -9.21 -7.87
N TYR A 270 -12.32 -8.35 -6.89
CA TYR A 270 -13.14 -8.24 -5.69
C TYR A 270 -13.16 -6.83 -5.14
N CYS A 271 -14.23 -6.49 -4.45
CA CYS A 271 -14.34 -5.26 -3.67
C CYS A 271 -15.20 -5.50 -2.42
N MET A 272 -14.91 -4.74 -1.36
CA MET A 272 -15.71 -4.71 -0.14
C MET A 272 -16.24 -3.31 0.09
N THR A 273 -17.50 -3.19 0.49
CA THR A 273 -18.12 -1.92 0.87
C THR A 273 -18.84 -2.03 2.22
N MET A 274 -18.96 -0.89 2.91
CA MET A 274 -19.79 -0.73 4.10
C MET A 274 -20.88 0.33 3.86
N GLY A 275 -21.18 0.60 2.58
CA GLY A 275 -22.17 1.59 2.13
C GLY A 275 -21.66 2.35 0.92
N THR A 276 -20.77 3.31 1.08
CA THR A 276 -20.21 4.11 -0.02
C THR A 276 -18.75 3.74 -0.29
N GLY A 277 -18.42 3.55 -1.55
CA GLY A 277 -17.08 3.23 -2.02
C GLY A 277 -16.56 1.87 -1.52
N SER A 278 -15.29 1.61 -1.81
CA SER A 278 -14.65 0.34 -1.47
C SER A 278 -13.28 0.59 -0.84
N PRO A 279 -13.15 0.47 0.50
CA PRO A 279 -11.85 0.57 1.17
C PRO A 279 -10.93 -0.62 0.89
N ILE A 280 -11.48 -1.76 0.48
CA ILE A 280 -10.72 -2.96 0.12
C ILE A 280 -11.15 -3.44 -1.25
N SER A 281 -10.20 -3.51 -2.17
CA SER A 281 -10.43 -4.02 -3.52
C SER A 281 -9.18 -4.68 -4.08
N GLY A 282 -9.37 -5.56 -5.03
CA GLY A 282 -8.26 -6.22 -5.68
C GLY A 282 -8.60 -6.77 -7.06
N SER A 283 -7.55 -6.98 -7.83
CA SER A 283 -7.62 -7.54 -9.17
C SER A 283 -6.35 -8.35 -9.42
N SER A 284 -6.48 -9.61 -9.78
CA SER A 284 -5.36 -10.52 -9.97
C SER A 284 -5.67 -11.69 -10.90
N SER A 285 -4.64 -12.17 -11.59
CA SER A 285 -4.73 -13.43 -12.33
C SER A 285 -4.75 -14.60 -11.34
N GLN A 286 -5.65 -15.56 -11.56
CA GLN A 286 -5.70 -16.80 -10.79
C GLN A 286 -4.41 -17.59 -10.91
N LYS A 287 -4.06 -18.35 -9.89
CA LYS A 287 -2.81 -19.14 -9.85
C LYS A 287 -2.92 -20.42 -10.66
N ILE A 288 -4.13 -20.97 -10.75
CA ILE A 288 -4.44 -22.24 -11.45
C ILE A 288 -5.26 -21.96 -12.71
N ASN A 289 -5.27 -22.90 -13.64
CA ASN A 289 -6.17 -22.90 -14.79
C ASN A 289 -7.46 -23.61 -14.40
N THR A 290 -8.59 -23.01 -14.70
CA THR A 290 -9.93 -23.54 -14.47
C THR A 290 -10.50 -24.12 -15.77
N ARG A 291 -11.47 -25.04 -15.65
CA ARG A 291 -12.08 -25.75 -16.80
C ARG A 291 -13.37 -25.12 -17.28
N SER A 292 -13.95 -24.24 -16.46
CA SER A 292 -15.22 -23.56 -16.78
C SER A 292 -15.29 -22.20 -16.09
N SER A 293 -16.22 -21.35 -16.51
CA SER A 293 -16.52 -20.08 -15.82
C SER A 293 -16.97 -20.31 -14.37
N THR A 294 -17.80 -21.33 -14.14
CA THR A 294 -18.25 -21.69 -12.78
C THR A 294 -17.07 -22.05 -11.86
N GLU A 295 -16.11 -22.82 -12.36
CA GLU A 295 -14.91 -23.15 -11.60
C GLU A 295 -14.04 -21.90 -11.35
N ALA A 296 -13.98 -20.98 -12.32
CA ALA A 296 -13.28 -19.71 -12.15
C ALA A 296 -13.91 -18.84 -11.03
N GLU A 297 -15.26 -18.80 -10.96
CA GLU A 297 -15.95 -18.12 -9.86
C GLU A 297 -15.64 -18.74 -8.50
N LEU A 298 -15.66 -20.07 -8.39
CA LEU A 298 -15.29 -20.75 -7.15
C LEU A 298 -13.86 -20.48 -6.72
N VAL A 299 -12.91 -20.48 -7.67
CA VAL A 299 -11.51 -20.10 -7.39
C VAL A 299 -11.40 -18.63 -7.00
N GLY A 300 -12.22 -17.74 -7.58
CA GLY A 300 -12.29 -16.34 -7.19
C GLY A 300 -12.70 -16.16 -5.73
N VAL A 301 -13.70 -16.91 -5.29
CA VAL A 301 -14.13 -16.94 -3.88
C VAL A 301 -13.01 -17.50 -2.99
N ASP A 302 -12.39 -18.64 -3.36
CA ASP A 302 -11.31 -19.27 -2.61
C ASP A 302 -10.09 -18.34 -2.43
N ASP A 303 -9.67 -17.65 -3.50
CA ASP A 303 -8.58 -16.67 -3.47
C ASP A 303 -8.88 -15.46 -2.55
N THR A 304 -10.17 -15.15 -2.33
CA THR A 304 -10.61 -13.95 -1.61
C THR A 304 -11.02 -14.25 -0.16
N ILE A 305 -11.46 -15.47 0.15
CA ILE A 305 -12.06 -15.82 1.45
C ILE A 305 -11.15 -15.51 2.64
N ALA A 306 -9.84 -15.64 2.48
CA ALA A 306 -8.88 -15.29 3.53
C ALA A 306 -8.93 -13.78 3.89
N PHE A 307 -9.17 -12.90 2.91
CA PHE A 307 -9.38 -11.46 3.17
C PHE A 307 -10.71 -11.20 3.85
N VAL A 308 -11.76 -11.91 3.44
CA VAL A 308 -13.11 -11.81 4.06
C VAL A 308 -13.01 -12.16 5.55
N GLU A 309 -12.43 -13.31 5.85
CA GLU A 309 -12.25 -13.79 7.23
C GLU A 309 -11.36 -12.84 8.04
N TRP A 310 -10.21 -12.46 7.50
CA TRP A 310 -9.30 -11.52 8.18
C TRP A 310 -9.98 -10.20 8.49
N THR A 311 -10.70 -9.62 7.53
CA THR A 311 -11.38 -8.34 7.71
C THR A 311 -12.48 -8.44 8.78
N SER A 312 -13.27 -9.53 8.76
CA SER A 312 -14.31 -9.78 9.76
C SER A 312 -13.69 -9.90 11.15
N LEU A 313 -12.65 -10.71 11.31
CA LEU A 313 -11.99 -10.95 12.59
C LEU A 313 -11.29 -9.68 13.11
N TYR A 314 -10.57 -8.96 12.24
CA TYR A 314 -9.93 -7.68 12.57
C TYR A 314 -10.96 -6.67 13.06
N SER A 315 -12.06 -6.50 12.34
CA SER A 315 -13.10 -5.53 12.67
C SER A 315 -13.85 -5.89 13.96
N LYS A 316 -14.15 -7.18 14.17
CA LYS A 316 -14.75 -7.66 15.43
C LYS A 316 -13.84 -7.37 16.63
N GLU A 317 -12.53 -7.46 16.48
CA GLU A 317 -11.60 -7.13 17.56
C GLU A 317 -11.47 -5.63 17.77
N GLN A 318 -11.52 -4.83 16.70
CA GLN A 318 -11.53 -3.36 16.80
C GLN A 318 -12.77 -2.83 17.55
N VAL A 319 -13.90 -3.53 17.46
CA VAL A 319 -15.19 -3.12 18.05
C VAL A 319 -15.45 -3.79 19.41
N LYS A 320 -14.64 -4.74 19.85
CA LYS A 320 -14.84 -5.50 21.10
C LYS A 320 -15.01 -4.63 22.34
N GLU A 321 -14.45 -3.44 22.32
CA GLU A 321 -14.47 -2.52 23.45
C GLU A 321 -15.44 -1.32 23.23
N TYR A 322 -16.19 -1.30 22.11
CA TYR A 322 -17.27 -0.35 21.90
C TYR A 322 -18.51 -0.72 22.74
N PRO A 323 -19.32 0.26 23.18
CA PRO A 323 -20.63 -0.03 23.77
C PRO A 323 -21.43 -0.93 22.84
N LYS A 324 -22.20 -1.87 23.42
CA LYS A 324 -22.97 -2.91 22.68
C LYS A 324 -23.94 -2.36 21.63
N ASP A 325 -24.25 -1.06 21.66
CA ASP A 325 -25.16 -0.39 20.73
C ASP A 325 -24.57 -0.13 19.35
N HIS A 326 -23.25 -0.33 19.17
CA HIS A 326 -22.52 -0.15 17.92
C HIS A 326 -21.83 -1.43 17.42
N ALA A 327 -22.18 -2.60 17.94
CA ALA A 327 -21.62 -3.85 17.49
C ALA A 327 -21.93 -4.13 16.02
N LEU A 328 -20.92 -4.45 15.23
CA LEU A 328 -21.10 -4.95 13.86
C LEU A 328 -22.04 -6.16 13.89
N LYS A 329 -23.05 -6.17 13.05
CA LYS A 329 -23.92 -7.33 12.84
C LYS A 329 -23.24 -8.30 11.89
N ASP A 330 -23.36 -9.61 12.19
CA ASP A 330 -22.87 -10.68 11.33
C ASP A 330 -23.62 -10.76 10.01
#